data_2a658c72183812fd0be60a9929804c2a
#
_entry.id   2a658c72183812fd0be60a9929804c2a
#
_cell.length_a   1.000
_cell.length_b   1.000
_cell.length_c   1.000
_cell.angle_alpha   90.00
_cell.angle_beta   90.00
_cell.angle_gamma   90.00
#
_symmetry.space_group_name_H-M   'P 1'
#
loop_
_entity.id
_entity.type
_entity.pdbx_description
1 polymer ?
#
loop_
_entity_poly.entity_id
_entity_poly.type
_entity_poly.pdbx_seq_one_letter_code
_entity_poly.pdbx_strand_id
1 'polypeptide(L)'
;RVGYFGALFMRINMKKHFIQPEVSYNVSKCEITFDKLGSHHPDIEPDYASVISMIHSVDFPVLYGYNVVKNGPYGMSIFAGPKLRYIWGKKNEITFENFDQKGIDERLYPFNISAVIGVVVNISRIFFDFRYEQGLHNISKSVTYDNINSDGSTGVSNITFRRRDQVLSFSLGGIF
;
A
#
# COMPACT_ATOMS: atom_id res chain seq x y z
N ARG A 1 6.50 -4.04 5.52
CA ARG A 1 7.62 -3.91 4.57
C ARG A 1 7.75 -2.51 4.05
N VAL A 2 8.94 -2.14 3.56
CA VAL A 2 9.31 -0.78 3.18
C VAL A 2 9.04 -0.58 1.70
N GLY A 3 8.24 0.43 1.38
CA GLY A 3 8.07 0.98 0.03
C GLY A 3 8.70 2.37 -0.04
N TYR A 4 8.75 2.95 -1.23
CA TYR A 4 9.17 4.32 -1.45
C TYR A 4 8.16 5.05 -2.34
N PHE A 5 8.10 6.36 -2.20
CA PHE A 5 7.24 7.21 -3.01
C PHE A 5 7.88 8.56 -3.29
N GLY A 6 7.46 9.18 -4.38
CA GLY A 6 7.77 10.55 -4.72
C GLY A 6 6.46 11.31 -4.93
N ALA A 7 6.37 12.54 -4.42
CA ALA A 7 5.15 13.33 -4.49
C ALA A 7 5.44 14.77 -4.92
N LEU A 8 4.50 15.32 -5.68
CA LEU A 8 4.38 16.75 -5.97
C LEU A 8 3.07 17.24 -5.36
N PHE A 9 3.10 18.40 -4.75
CA PHE A 9 1.92 19.00 -4.15
C PHE A 9 1.86 20.50 -4.41
N MET A 10 0.65 21.02 -4.35
CA MET A 10 0.37 22.45 -4.32
C MET A 10 -0.38 22.78 -3.03
N ARG A 11 -0.01 23.84 -2.34
CA ARG A 11 -0.69 24.24 -1.11
C ARG A 11 -1.35 25.60 -1.28
N ILE A 12 -2.65 25.65 -1.08
CA ILE A 12 -3.46 26.86 -1.10
C ILE A 12 -3.75 27.24 0.35
N ASN A 13 -3.11 28.29 0.83
CA ASN A 13 -3.23 28.73 2.21
C ASN A 13 -4.40 29.72 2.39
N MET A 14 -5.24 29.50 3.38
CA MET A 14 -6.39 30.31 3.77
C MET A 14 -6.28 30.66 5.26
N LYS A 15 -5.55 31.72 5.60
CA LYS A 15 -5.27 32.12 7.00
C LYS A 15 -4.60 30.99 7.80
N LYS A 16 -5.37 30.32 8.67
CA LYS A 16 -4.92 29.17 9.47
C LYS A 16 -5.17 27.83 8.83
N HIS A 17 -5.92 27.77 7.74
CA HIS A 17 -6.29 26.56 7.02
C HIS A 17 -5.53 26.46 5.71
N PHE A 18 -5.45 25.27 5.16
CA PHE A 18 -4.95 25.07 3.80
C PHE A 18 -5.62 23.88 3.14
N ILE A 19 -5.66 23.89 1.81
CA ILE A 19 -6.01 22.76 0.98
C ILE A 19 -4.76 22.38 0.19
N GLN A 20 -4.46 21.08 0.17
CA GLN A 20 -3.26 20.57 -0.46
C GLN A 20 -3.61 19.38 -1.37
N PRO A 21 -3.90 19.62 -2.65
CA PRO A 21 -3.92 18.57 -3.64
C PRO A 21 -2.49 18.08 -3.92
N GLU A 22 -2.34 16.77 -4.08
CA GLU A 22 -1.07 16.13 -4.35
C GLU A 22 -1.22 15.09 -5.45
N VAL A 23 -0.09 14.77 -6.08
CA VAL A 23 0.08 13.62 -6.96
C VAL A 23 1.32 12.88 -6.50
N SER A 24 1.19 11.60 -6.20
CA SER A 24 2.34 10.79 -5.79
C SER A 24 2.42 9.49 -6.58
N TYR A 25 3.65 9.08 -6.87
CA TYR A 25 3.97 7.79 -7.43
C TYR A 25 4.55 6.91 -6.34
N ASN A 26 3.97 5.73 -6.15
CA ASN A 26 4.32 4.83 -5.07
C ASN A 26 4.74 3.47 -5.61
N VAL A 27 5.78 2.90 -5.01
CA VAL A 27 6.22 1.53 -5.23
C VAL A 27 6.19 0.80 -3.89
N SER A 28 5.27 -0.14 -3.77
CA SER A 28 5.10 -0.95 -2.56
C SER A 28 5.51 -2.38 -2.83
N LYS A 29 6.30 -2.97 -1.90
CA LYS A 29 6.64 -4.39 -1.93
C LYS A 29 5.77 -5.13 -0.91
N CYS A 30 5.06 -6.15 -1.37
CA CYS A 30 4.31 -7.07 -0.52
C CYS A 30 4.89 -8.47 -0.70
N GLU A 31 5.12 -9.19 0.39
CA GLU A 31 5.45 -10.61 0.36
C GLU A 31 4.39 -11.35 1.15
N ILE A 32 3.92 -12.41 0.59
CA ILE A 32 2.99 -13.34 1.23
C ILE A 32 3.73 -14.67 1.32
N THR A 33 3.95 -15.14 2.54
CA THR A 33 4.54 -16.45 2.79
C THR A 33 3.40 -17.41 3.13
N PHE A 34 3.34 -18.53 2.42
CA PHE A 34 2.39 -19.60 2.68
C PHE A 34 3.16 -20.79 3.25
N ASP A 35 2.76 -21.24 4.44
CA ASP A 35 3.24 -22.50 5.01
C ASP A 35 2.36 -23.64 4.52
N LYS A 36 2.96 -24.74 4.06
CA LYS A 36 2.22 -25.94 3.68
C LYS A 36 1.72 -26.65 4.92
N LEU A 37 0.45 -26.46 5.24
CA LEU A 37 -0.23 -27.24 6.27
C LEU A 37 -0.51 -28.65 5.74
N GLY A 38 0.20 -29.68 6.24
CA GLY A 38 -0.26 -31.04 6.09
C GLY A 38 0.69 -32.13 5.63
N SER A 39 2.00 -32.06 5.88
CA SER A 39 2.84 -33.23 5.77
C SER A 39 3.44 -33.61 7.13
N HIS A 40 2.86 -34.65 7.75
CA HIS A 40 3.42 -35.35 8.90
C HIS A 40 4.63 -36.22 8.46
N HIS A 41 5.68 -35.61 7.92
CA HIS A 41 6.98 -36.24 7.75
C HIS A 41 8.02 -35.43 8.51
N PRO A 42 8.63 -35.98 9.57
CA PRO A 42 9.56 -35.25 10.44
C PRO A 42 10.94 -34.98 9.82
N ASP A 43 11.21 -35.44 8.60
CA ASP A 43 12.53 -35.40 7.98
C ASP A 43 12.63 -34.55 6.71
N ILE A 44 11.64 -33.73 6.40
CA ILE A 44 11.68 -32.86 5.22
C ILE A 44 11.58 -31.40 5.69
N GLU A 45 12.53 -30.57 5.27
CA GLU A 45 12.58 -29.13 5.52
C GLU A 45 11.23 -28.46 5.22
N PRO A 46 10.84 -27.39 5.97
CA PRO A 46 9.55 -26.74 5.79
C PRO A 46 9.44 -26.15 4.38
N ASP A 47 8.55 -26.72 3.58
CA ASP A 47 8.17 -26.19 2.27
C ASP A 47 7.39 -24.90 2.47
N TYR A 48 7.96 -23.77 2.09
CA TYR A 48 7.26 -22.49 2.07
C TYR A 48 7.32 -21.87 0.67
N ALA A 49 6.23 -21.28 0.27
CA ALA A 49 6.16 -20.46 -0.94
C ALA A 49 6.14 -19.00 -0.55
N SER A 50 7.07 -18.21 -1.09
CA SER A 50 7.11 -16.77 -0.91
C SER A 50 6.77 -16.07 -2.22
N VAL A 51 5.70 -15.28 -2.20
CA VAL A 51 5.28 -14.45 -3.34
C VAL A 51 5.63 -13.01 -3.04
N ILE A 52 6.61 -12.47 -3.74
CA ILE A 52 6.96 -11.05 -3.66
C ILE A 52 6.23 -10.30 -4.77
N SER A 53 5.28 -9.46 -4.38
CA SER A 53 4.56 -8.59 -5.31
C SER A 53 5.07 -7.17 -5.23
N MET A 54 5.53 -6.61 -6.36
CA MET A 54 5.76 -5.18 -6.51
C MET A 54 4.51 -4.53 -7.11
N ILE A 55 3.95 -3.57 -6.40
CA ILE A 55 2.75 -2.83 -6.81
C ILE A 55 3.16 -1.38 -7.10
N HIS A 56 2.90 -0.96 -8.33
CA HIS A 56 3.08 0.42 -8.78
C HIS A 56 1.74 1.13 -8.76
N SER A 57 1.65 2.25 -8.06
CA SER A 57 0.42 3.04 -7.98
C SER A 57 0.67 4.53 -8.11
N VAL A 58 -0.33 5.23 -8.62
CA VAL A 58 -0.41 6.68 -8.60
C VAL A 58 -1.52 7.06 -7.63
N ASP A 59 -1.20 7.92 -6.68
CA ASP A 59 -2.13 8.37 -5.65
C ASP A 59 -2.45 9.86 -5.83
N PHE A 60 -3.71 10.21 -5.61
CA PHE A 60 -4.24 11.57 -5.67
C PHE A 60 -4.90 11.93 -4.35
N PRO A 61 -4.14 12.32 -3.31
CA PRO A 61 -4.72 12.84 -2.08
C PRO A 61 -5.16 14.29 -2.25
N VAL A 62 -6.28 14.63 -1.61
CA VAL A 62 -6.73 16.02 -1.42
C VAL A 62 -6.84 16.24 0.09
N LEU A 63 -5.86 16.94 0.64
CA LEU A 63 -5.71 17.13 2.07
C LEU A 63 -6.23 18.51 2.48
N TYR A 64 -7.01 18.54 3.56
CA TYR A 64 -7.38 19.75 4.27
C TYR A 64 -6.60 19.81 5.57
N GLY A 65 -5.94 20.94 5.82
CA GLY A 65 -5.09 21.09 6.98
C GLY A 65 -5.31 22.38 7.75
N TYR A 66 -4.83 22.32 9.00
CA TYR A 66 -4.85 23.44 9.93
C TYR A 66 -3.44 23.70 10.48
N ASN A 67 -3.00 24.96 10.39
CA ASN A 67 -1.73 25.40 10.94
C ASN A 67 -1.88 25.60 12.46
N VAL A 68 -1.35 24.68 13.24
CA VAL A 68 -1.39 24.72 14.71
C VAL A 68 -0.38 25.73 15.26
N VAL A 69 0.82 25.69 14.69
CA VAL A 69 1.92 26.61 15.05
C VAL A 69 2.44 27.27 13.78
N LYS A 70 2.56 28.60 13.80
CA LYS A 70 3.18 29.37 12.74
C LYS A 70 3.98 30.49 13.41
N ASN A 71 5.25 30.23 13.71
CA ASN A 71 6.11 31.15 14.42
C ASN A 71 7.47 31.28 13.70
N GLY A 72 7.62 32.35 12.91
CA GLY A 72 8.83 32.57 12.11
C GLY A 72 9.08 31.44 11.11
N PRO A 73 10.31 30.86 11.11
CA PRO A 73 10.67 29.79 10.19
C PRO A 73 10.06 28.42 10.58
N TYR A 74 9.46 28.30 11.77
CA TYR A 74 8.91 27.08 12.31
C TYR A 74 7.39 27.02 12.14
N GLY A 75 6.90 25.88 11.70
CA GLY A 75 5.48 25.64 11.57
C GLY A 75 5.14 24.18 11.89
N MET A 76 3.97 23.98 12.46
CA MET A 76 3.38 22.65 12.64
C MET A 76 1.94 22.70 12.18
N SER A 77 1.56 21.74 11.40
CA SER A 77 0.19 21.62 10.87
C SER A 77 -0.29 20.20 10.99
N ILE A 78 -1.58 20.05 11.21
CA ILE A 78 -2.29 18.77 11.12
C ILE A 78 -3.14 18.79 9.86
N PHE A 79 -3.31 17.66 9.25
CA PHE A 79 -4.13 17.53 8.06
C PHE A 79 -4.85 16.19 7.99
N ALA A 80 -5.95 16.17 7.26
CA ALA A 80 -6.67 14.96 6.94
C ALA A 80 -7.35 15.12 5.57
N GLY A 81 -7.62 14.01 4.91
CA GLY A 81 -8.36 14.03 3.65
C GLY A 81 -8.49 12.67 2.98
N PRO A 82 -9.31 12.61 1.94
CA PRO A 82 -9.43 11.44 1.09
C PRO A 82 -8.22 11.32 0.17
N LYS A 83 -7.89 10.07 -0.18
CA LYS A 83 -6.89 9.72 -1.17
C LYS A 83 -7.46 8.70 -2.13
N LEU A 84 -7.40 9.01 -3.42
CA LEU A 84 -7.70 8.08 -4.49
C LEU A 84 -6.39 7.46 -4.97
N ARG A 85 -6.34 6.12 -5.01
CA ARG A 85 -5.20 5.36 -5.52
C ARG A 85 -5.58 4.66 -6.80
N TYR A 86 -4.75 4.78 -7.82
CA TYR A 86 -4.84 4.03 -9.05
C TYR A 86 -3.65 3.07 -9.17
N ILE A 87 -3.93 1.77 -9.22
CA ILE A 87 -2.92 0.73 -9.38
C ILE A 87 -2.70 0.51 -10.87
N TRP A 88 -1.51 0.86 -11.34
CA TRP A 88 -1.14 0.78 -12.76
C TRP A 88 -0.53 -0.58 -13.13
N GLY A 89 0.31 -1.15 -12.29
CA GLY A 89 1.04 -2.36 -12.62
C GLY A 89 1.35 -3.20 -11.41
N LYS A 90 1.31 -4.51 -11.61
CA LYS A 90 1.70 -5.51 -10.63
C LYS A 90 2.74 -6.41 -11.27
N LYS A 91 3.95 -6.46 -10.70
CA LYS A 91 4.94 -7.49 -11.02
C LYS A 91 4.97 -8.48 -9.88
N ASN A 92 4.65 -9.72 -10.17
CA ASN A 92 4.77 -10.81 -9.22
C ASN A 92 6.09 -11.54 -9.52
N GLU A 93 7.00 -11.56 -8.55
CA GLU A 93 8.10 -12.52 -8.52
C GLU A 93 7.69 -13.64 -7.57
N ILE A 94 7.45 -14.80 -8.14
CA ILE A 94 7.03 -15.97 -7.38
C ILE A 94 8.27 -16.85 -7.25
N THR A 95 8.78 -17.00 -6.03
CA THR A 95 9.86 -17.95 -5.74
C THR A 95 9.24 -19.20 -5.13
N PHE A 96 9.27 -20.29 -5.88
CA PHE A 96 8.86 -21.60 -5.39
C PHE A 96 10.10 -22.39 -4.99
N GLU A 97 10.16 -22.86 -3.76
CA GLU A 97 10.96 -24.02 -3.38
C GLU A 97 10.01 -25.21 -3.23
N ASN A 98 10.13 -26.18 -4.14
CA ASN A 98 9.40 -27.45 -4.14
C ASN A 98 7.86 -27.40 -4.20
N PHE A 99 7.27 -26.48 -4.97
CA PHE A 99 5.82 -26.40 -5.18
C PHE A 99 5.45 -26.59 -6.66
N ASP A 100 4.68 -27.64 -6.97
CA ASP A 100 4.19 -27.95 -8.32
C ASP A 100 2.94 -27.18 -8.75
N GLN A 101 2.59 -26.08 -8.09
CA GLN A 101 1.39 -25.31 -8.42
C GLN A 101 1.75 -24.08 -9.25
N LYS A 102 1.41 -24.14 -10.55
CA LYS A 102 1.45 -23.01 -11.47
C LYS A 102 0.12 -22.26 -11.40
N GLY A 103 0.16 -20.94 -11.15
CA GLY A 103 -0.96 -20.05 -11.43
C GLY A 103 -1.70 -19.48 -10.23
N ILE A 104 -1.01 -18.76 -9.34
CA ILE A 104 -1.71 -17.90 -8.35
C ILE A 104 -1.87 -16.51 -8.96
N ASP A 105 -3.10 -16.15 -9.37
CA ASP A 105 -3.43 -14.82 -9.86
C ASP A 105 -4.30 -14.08 -8.82
N GLU A 106 -3.72 -13.05 -8.22
CA GLU A 106 -4.46 -12.11 -7.38
C GLU A 106 -4.96 -10.94 -8.24
N ARG A 107 -6.27 -10.80 -8.38
CA ARG A 107 -6.86 -9.63 -9.05
C ARG A 107 -7.11 -8.53 -8.04
N LEU A 108 -6.43 -7.40 -8.24
CA LEU A 108 -6.64 -6.19 -7.46
C LEU A 108 -7.65 -5.28 -8.15
N TYR A 109 -8.42 -4.52 -7.36
CA TYR A 109 -9.21 -3.43 -7.90
C TYR A 109 -8.26 -2.30 -8.33
N PRO A 110 -8.40 -1.78 -9.57
CA PRO A 110 -7.51 -0.73 -10.07
C PRO A 110 -7.67 0.58 -9.28
N PHE A 111 -8.86 0.84 -8.75
CA PHE A 111 -9.15 2.03 -7.96
C PHE A 111 -9.39 1.70 -6.50
N ASN A 112 -8.74 2.47 -5.63
CA ASN A 112 -8.86 2.35 -4.18
C ASN A 112 -9.04 3.72 -3.55
N ILE A 113 -9.88 3.77 -2.50
CA ILE A 113 -10.11 4.97 -1.70
C ILE A 113 -9.60 4.71 -0.29
N SER A 114 -8.81 5.64 0.24
CA SER A 114 -8.31 5.65 1.61
C SER A 114 -8.52 6.99 2.28
N ALA A 115 -8.56 7.00 3.60
CA ALA A 115 -8.48 8.19 4.41
C ALA A 115 -7.03 8.39 4.88
N VAL A 116 -6.57 9.61 4.84
CA VAL A 116 -5.23 10.02 5.28
C VAL A 116 -5.38 11.01 6.42
N ILE A 117 -4.59 10.84 7.47
CA ILE A 117 -4.40 11.81 8.55
C ILE A 117 -2.91 11.96 8.79
N GLY A 118 -2.45 13.17 9.11
CA GLY A 118 -1.03 13.38 9.34
C GLY A 118 -0.69 14.68 10.03
N VAL A 119 0.60 14.79 10.32
CA VAL A 119 1.23 15.96 10.91
C VAL A 119 2.42 16.34 10.05
N VAL A 120 2.56 17.61 9.77
CA VAL A 120 3.72 18.17 9.09
C VAL A 120 4.40 19.21 9.95
N VAL A 121 5.71 19.13 10.06
CA VAL A 121 6.57 20.10 10.73
C VAL A 121 7.43 20.76 9.67
N ASN A 122 7.34 22.09 9.59
CA ASN A 122 8.11 22.92 8.67
C ASN A 122 9.24 23.63 9.40
N ILE A 123 10.42 23.61 8.80
CA ILE A 123 11.57 24.40 9.25
C ILE A 123 12.07 25.17 8.02
N SER A 124 11.69 26.44 7.94
CA SER A 124 11.95 27.32 6.79
C SER A 124 11.37 26.72 5.50
N ARG A 125 12.20 26.22 4.58
CA ARG A 125 11.79 25.62 3.31
C ARG A 125 11.75 24.08 3.33
N ILE A 126 12.16 23.49 4.44
CA ILE A 126 12.19 22.02 4.59
C ILE A 126 11.00 21.63 5.44
N PHE A 127 10.37 20.52 5.10
CA PHE A 127 9.31 19.93 5.91
C PHE A 127 9.53 18.45 6.15
N PHE A 128 9.06 18.00 7.31
CA PHE A 128 8.95 16.60 7.69
C PHE A 128 7.47 16.27 7.82
N ASP A 129 7.04 15.24 7.15
CA ASP A 129 5.65 14.86 7.06
C ASP A 129 5.50 13.41 7.58
N PHE A 130 4.55 13.22 8.46
CA PHE A 130 4.19 11.95 9.04
C PHE A 130 2.72 11.67 8.75
N ARG A 131 2.41 10.54 8.11
CA ARG A 131 1.06 10.19 7.68
C ARG A 131 0.68 8.78 8.14
N TYR A 132 -0.58 8.67 8.53
CA TYR A 132 -1.28 7.40 8.67
C TYR A 132 -2.38 7.32 7.62
N GLU A 133 -2.43 6.21 6.91
CA GLU A 133 -3.42 5.95 5.88
C GLU A 133 -4.24 4.73 6.25
N GLN A 134 -5.55 4.84 6.14
CA GLN A 134 -6.50 3.76 6.34
C GLN A 134 -7.28 3.51 5.06
N GLY A 135 -7.12 2.32 4.48
CA GLY A 135 -7.93 1.88 3.34
C GLY A 135 -9.40 1.71 3.73
N LEU A 136 -10.28 2.36 2.97
CA LEU A 136 -11.73 2.31 3.18
C LEU A 136 -12.40 1.18 2.37
N HIS A 137 -11.79 0.78 1.25
CA HIS A 137 -12.28 -0.28 0.38
C HIS A 137 -11.39 -1.53 0.44
N ASN A 138 -11.99 -2.68 0.11
CA ASN A 138 -11.23 -3.92 -0.08
C ASN A 138 -10.39 -3.83 -1.36
N ILE A 139 -9.10 -4.09 -1.25
CA ILE A 139 -8.15 -4.03 -2.35
C ILE A 139 -8.16 -5.32 -3.17
N SER A 140 -8.35 -6.46 -2.52
CA SER A 140 -8.38 -7.77 -3.16
C SER A 140 -9.79 -8.12 -3.62
N LYS A 141 -9.92 -8.49 -4.90
CA LYS A 141 -11.18 -8.98 -5.49
C LYS A 141 -11.36 -10.47 -5.27
N SER A 142 -10.32 -11.25 -5.57
CA SER A 142 -10.30 -12.71 -5.41
C SER A 142 -8.89 -13.23 -5.62
N VAL A 143 -8.53 -14.30 -4.93
CA VAL A 143 -7.36 -15.11 -5.23
C VAL A 143 -7.86 -16.42 -5.85
N THR A 144 -7.46 -16.68 -7.07
CA THR A 144 -7.77 -17.91 -7.78
C THR A 144 -6.56 -18.82 -7.69
N TYR A 145 -6.74 -20.05 -7.25
CA TYR A 145 -5.70 -21.06 -7.29
C TYR A 145 -6.26 -22.37 -7.89
N ASP A 146 -5.42 -23.04 -8.63
CA ASP A 146 -5.76 -24.34 -9.20
C ASP A 146 -5.53 -25.42 -8.14
N ASN A 147 -6.57 -26.16 -7.80
CA ASN A 147 -6.52 -27.29 -6.88
C ASN A 147 -6.52 -28.57 -7.69
N ILE A 148 -5.48 -29.39 -7.53
CA ILE A 148 -5.44 -30.73 -8.14
C ILE A 148 -6.13 -31.67 -7.17
N ASN A 149 -7.33 -32.15 -7.52
CA ASN A 149 -8.05 -33.15 -6.77
C ASN A 149 -7.36 -34.50 -6.91
N SER A 150 -7.55 -35.38 -5.93
CA SER A 150 -7.00 -36.76 -5.91
C SER A 150 -7.39 -37.61 -7.13
N ASP A 151 -8.36 -37.18 -7.92
CA ASP A 151 -8.83 -37.80 -9.16
C ASP A 151 -8.15 -37.26 -10.43
N GLY A 152 -7.13 -36.38 -10.30
CA GLY A 152 -6.45 -35.80 -11.45
C GLY A 152 -7.24 -34.69 -12.18
N SER A 153 -8.41 -34.30 -11.69
CA SER A 153 -9.18 -33.18 -12.23
C SER A 153 -8.73 -31.85 -11.64
N THR A 154 -8.52 -30.84 -12.48
CA THR A 154 -8.18 -29.48 -12.08
C THR A 154 -9.44 -28.77 -11.62
N GLY A 155 -9.56 -28.51 -10.34
CA GLY A 155 -10.62 -27.67 -9.76
C GLY A 155 -10.10 -26.24 -9.55
N VAL A 156 -10.89 -25.24 -9.98
CA VAL A 156 -10.59 -23.82 -9.71
C VAL A 156 -11.29 -23.42 -8.42
N SER A 157 -10.51 -23.05 -7.41
CA SER A 157 -11.06 -22.59 -6.14
C SER A 157 -10.83 -21.09 -5.97
N ASN A 158 -11.91 -20.34 -5.69
CA ASN A 158 -11.86 -18.91 -5.47
C ASN A 158 -12.01 -18.62 -3.97
N ILE A 159 -10.99 -18.01 -3.38
CA ILE A 159 -11.06 -17.50 -2.02
C ILE A 159 -11.16 -15.97 -2.05
N THR A 160 -12.19 -15.41 -1.42
CA THR A 160 -12.37 -13.98 -1.31
C THR A 160 -11.85 -13.51 0.04
N PHE A 161 -10.76 -12.74 0.04
CA PHE A 161 -10.22 -12.12 1.24
C PHE A 161 -10.65 -10.66 1.33
N ARG A 162 -11.00 -10.23 2.55
CA ARG A 162 -11.19 -8.81 2.85
C ARG A 162 -9.88 -8.24 3.36
N ARG A 163 -9.15 -7.56 2.49
CA ARG A 163 -7.90 -6.90 2.84
C ARG A 163 -8.08 -5.38 2.86
N ARG A 164 -7.76 -4.77 4.00
CA ARG A 164 -7.67 -3.30 4.14
C ARG A 164 -6.22 -2.94 4.38
N ASP A 165 -5.70 -2.00 3.61
CA ASP A 165 -4.35 -1.53 3.81
C ASP A 165 -4.30 -0.48 4.91
N GLN A 166 -3.30 -0.61 5.77
CA GLN A 166 -2.87 0.40 6.73
C GLN A 166 -1.42 0.74 6.40
N VAL A 167 -1.14 2.02 6.21
CA VAL A 167 0.19 2.47 5.83
C VAL A 167 0.62 3.61 6.72
N LEU A 168 1.83 3.49 7.27
CA LEU A 168 2.56 4.55 7.94
C LEU A 168 3.63 5.06 6.99
N SER A 169 3.66 6.35 6.74
CA SER A 169 4.65 6.95 5.86
C SER A 169 5.32 8.16 6.48
N PHE A 170 6.61 8.31 6.16
CA PHE A 170 7.41 9.47 6.49
C PHE A 170 7.94 10.08 5.21
N SER A 171 7.90 11.38 5.11
CA SER A 171 8.52 12.07 4.00
C SER A 171 9.31 13.29 4.44
N LEU A 172 10.30 13.62 3.62
CA LEU A 172 11.09 14.83 3.68
C LEU A 172 10.92 15.55 2.36
N GLY A 173 10.68 16.85 2.41
CA GLY A 173 10.48 17.62 1.20
C GLY A 173 10.90 19.08 1.35
N GLY A 174 10.87 19.80 0.21
CA GLY A 174 11.17 21.22 0.12
C GLY A 174 9.98 22.01 -0.42
N ILE A 175 9.84 23.25 0.03
CA ILE A 175 8.85 24.24 -0.46
C ILE A 175 9.61 25.31 -1.24
N PHE A 176 9.19 25.53 -2.48
CA PHE A 176 9.78 26.50 -3.41
C PHE A 176 8.88 27.71 -3.59
#